data_2e1e5e32b48e3999bcf0c8fe1fec9ff7
#
_entry.id   2e1e5e32b48e3999bcf0c8fe1fec9ff7
#
_cell.length_a   1.000
_cell.length_b   1.000
_cell.length_c   1.000
_cell.angle_alpha   90.00
_cell.angle_beta   90.00
_cell.angle_gamma   90.00
#
_symmetry.space_group_name_H-M   'P 1'
#
loop_
_entity.id
_entity.type
_entity.pdbx_description
1 polymer ?
#
loop_
_entity_poly.entity_id
_entity_poly.type
_entity_poly.pdbx_seq_one_letter_code
_entity_poly.pdbx_strand_id
1 'polypeptide(L)'
;MNHLIRTNLTSISFLLALTFSPTGLAQHVHGHPPAAIEPKSAAPQVHDHHHHHGQETGNVSSPNRSTAFLFGFGSGTSVNPASWPMPMVMQTKGNWNLMWMGQAFVVTTQQSGPRGGDKIYSANWGMLAAARNFGRGSLMLRGMVSLDPLTVTGKQYPLLFQSGETANGKPIVDGQHPHDLLMEVSIHYARPVGEKAMLNLYYAPVGDAALGPIAFPHRASALELPQASLGHHWQDATHIANNVVTAGVTYGKFRLEASGFRGKEPNENRWNIDMGPIDSWSSRLTWQPGRNWVAQVSAGRIRRPEATHEDDVVRSTASVHYTKPVRGTLGWSSSLIWARNYRTIGRYATNAVLAETVVPLSRRNLVTARFEWSQRDELFEYDHDLAHRIFDETGKRAHNVAAYTVGYTREVGSAGPVQAAVGFNVTAYSIASTLKPYYGSSPYGANVFLRLRLNRGE
;
A
#
# COMPACT_ATOMS: atom_id res chain seq x y z
N MET A 1 -55.62 -6.98 3.69
CA MET A 1 -55.58 -5.71 2.91
C MET A 1 -54.13 -5.44 2.59
N ASN A 2 -53.77 -5.75 1.35
CA ASN A 2 -52.38 -5.74 0.85
C ASN A 2 -51.93 -4.33 0.53
N HIS A 3 -50.75 -3.92 1.01
CA HIS A 3 -49.99 -2.83 0.39
C HIS A 3 -48.54 -3.31 0.11
N LEU A 4 -48.33 -3.57 -1.16
CA LEU A 4 -47.01 -3.74 -1.77
C LEU A 4 -46.26 -2.41 -1.78
N ILE A 5 -45.10 -2.37 -1.14
CA ILE A 5 -44.15 -1.27 -1.32
C ILE A 5 -43.11 -1.74 -2.35
N ARG A 6 -43.18 -1.15 -3.54
CA ARG A 6 -42.18 -1.27 -4.61
C ARG A 6 -40.92 -0.47 -4.22
N THR A 7 -39.81 -1.17 -4.05
CA THR A 7 -38.48 -0.54 -3.96
C THR A 7 -37.94 -0.32 -5.37
N ASN A 8 -37.79 0.92 -5.77
CA ASN A 8 -37.07 1.31 -6.99
C ASN A 8 -35.57 1.20 -6.77
N LEU A 9 -34.94 0.22 -7.40
CA LEU A 9 -33.49 0.19 -7.61
C LEU A 9 -33.17 1.09 -8.82
N THR A 10 -32.61 2.25 -8.58
CA THR A 10 -31.97 3.05 -9.62
C THR A 10 -30.52 2.59 -9.76
N SER A 11 -30.27 1.83 -10.81
CA SER A 11 -28.93 1.44 -11.26
C SER A 11 -28.24 2.67 -11.86
N ILE A 12 -27.17 3.15 -11.24
CA ILE A 12 -26.29 4.16 -11.82
C ILE A 12 -25.17 3.41 -12.53
N SER A 13 -25.34 3.26 -13.86
CA SER A 13 -24.27 2.78 -14.75
C SER A 13 -23.38 3.98 -15.14
N PHE A 14 -22.16 4.03 -14.61
CA PHE A 14 -21.12 4.92 -15.10
C PHE A 14 -20.38 4.24 -16.24
N LEU A 15 -20.76 4.59 -17.48
CA LEU A 15 -20.05 4.23 -18.69
C LEU A 15 -19.02 5.32 -18.98
N LEU A 16 -17.75 5.08 -18.73
CA LEU A 16 -16.66 5.96 -19.15
C LEU A 16 -16.25 5.55 -20.56
N ALA A 17 -16.80 6.20 -21.56
CA ALA A 17 -16.39 6.03 -22.98
C ALA A 17 -15.16 6.90 -23.25
N LEU A 18 -13.99 6.31 -23.36
CA LEU A 18 -12.81 6.92 -23.94
C LEU A 18 -12.83 6.68 -25.45
N THR A 19 -13.28 7.68 -26.20
CA THR A 19 -13.16 7.71 -27.67
C THR A 19 -11.75 8.13 -28.08
N PHE A 20 -10.99 7.20 -28.61
CA PHE A 20 -9.78 7.50 -29.40
C PHE A 20 -10.18 7.60 -30.86
N SER A 21 -10.08 8.80 -31.45
CA SER A 21 -10.13 9.01 -32.89
C SER A 21 -8.72 8.87 -33.49
N PRO A 22 -8.52 8.06 -34.51
CA PRO A 22 -7.28 8.08 -35.26
C PRO A 22 -7.44 9.05 -36.44
N THR A 23 -6.68 10.14 -36.45
CA THR A 23 -6.49 10.95 -37.66
C THR A 23 -5.37 10.34 -38.49
N GLY A 24 -5.74 9.81 -39.65
CA GLY A 24 -4.80 9.44 -40.70
C GLY A 24 -4.45 10.64 -41.59
N LEU A 25 -3.25 10.62 -42.16
CA LEU A 25 -2.88 11.30 -43.40
C LEU A 25 -1.70 10.56 -44.01
N ALA A 26 -1.98 9.86 -45.08
CA ALA A 26 -1.73 10.16 -46.52
C ALA A 26 -0.27 10.00 -46.97
N GLN A 27 -0.09 8.95 -47.68
CA GLN A 27 0.67 8.64 -48.90
C GLN A 27 1.57 9.72 -49.51
N HIS A 28 2.81 9.33 -49.84
CA HIS A 28 3.33 9.51 -51.19
C HIS A 28 4.29 8.38 -51.62
N VAL A 29 4.07 7.93 -52.84
CA VAL A 29 4.64 6.84 -53.58
C VAL A 29 5.87 7.34 -54.39
N HIS A 30 6.85 6.46 -54.64
CA HIS A 30 7.72 6.22 -55.78
C HIS A 30 9.11 5.73 -55.29
N GLY A 31 9.72 4.72 -55.78
CA GLY A 31 9.79 3.99 -56.98
C GLY A 31 10.89 2.94 -56.88
N HIS A 32 10.83 1.93 -57.68
CA HIS A 32 11.54 0.66 -57.71
C HIS A 32 13.02 0.67 -58.19
N PRO A 33 13.64 -0.53 -58.27
CA PRO A 33 14.98 -0.92 -57.79
C PRO A 33 15.99 -1.03 -58.96
N PRO A 34 17.19 -1.57 -58.90
CA PRO A 34 17.45 -3.00 -58.78
C PRO A 34 18.81 -3.47 -58.17
N ALA A 35 18.83 -4.79 -57.88
CA ALA A 35 19.86 -5.80 -58.12
C ALA A 35 21.17 -5.83 -57.32
N ALA A 36 21.27 -6.91 -56.59
CA ALA A 36 22.35 -7.88 -56.36
C ALA A 36 23.79 -7.57 -56.77
N ILE A 37 24.71 -7.93 -55.84
CA ILE A 37 25.90 -8.77 -56.08
C ILE A 37 26.54 -9.13 -54.75
N GLU A 38 26.64 -10.45 -54.40
CA GLU A 38 27.67 -10.98 -53.54
C GLU A 38 29.01 -11.05 -54.27
N PRO A 39 30.17 -11.02 -53.59
CA PRO A 39 30.80 -12.28 -53.24
C PRO A 39 31.65 -12.29 -51.96
N LYS A 40 31.82 -13.53 -51.45
CA LYS A 40 32.79 -14.08 -50.50
C LYS A 40 34.15 -13.40 -50.47
N SER A 41 34.76 -13.28 -49.26
CA SER A 41 36.16 -13.63 -49.01
C SER A 41 36.50 -13.80 -47.52
N ALA A 42 37.38 -14.70 -47.30
CA ALA A 42 37.90 -15.36 -46.12
C ALA A 42 38.54 -14.49 -45.04
N ALA A 43 38.65 -15.12 -43.87
CA ALA A 43 39.35 -14.70 -42.62
C ALA A 43 40.84 -14.38 -42.77
N PRO A 44 41.45 -13.70 -41.81
CA PRO A 44 42.43 -14.40 -40.97
C PRO A 44 42.24 -14.22 -39.47
N GLN A 45 42.57 -15.28 -38.74
CA GLN A 45 42.72 -15.33 -37.30
C GLN A 45 43.91 -14.47 -36.86
N VAL A 46 43.67 -13.64 -35.85
CA VAL A 46 44.73 -13.04 -35.02
C VAL A 46 44.54 -13.50 -33.56
N HIS A 47 45.52 -14.23 -33.08
CA HIS A 47 45.67 -14.55 -31.67
C HIS A 47 46.15 -13.30 -30.95
N ASP A 48 45.39 -12.81 -29.99
CA ASP A 48 45.86 -11.85 -29.03
C ASP A 48 45.72 -12.41 -27.62
N HIS A 49 46.84 -12.58 -26.97
CA HIS A 49 46.98 -12.96 -25.57
C HIS A 49 46.74 -11.71 -24.72
N HIS A 50 45.58 -11.58 -24.11
CA HIS A 50 45.35 -10.64 -23.04
C HIS A 50 45.30 -11.38 -21.71
N HIS A 51 46.29 -11.10 -20.86
CA HIS A 51 46.30 -11.43 -19.44
C HIS A 51 45.15 -10.76 -18.74
N HIS A 52 44.11 -11.53 -18.37
CA HIS A 52 43.11 -11.08 -17.45
C HIS A 52 43.65 -11.17 -16.01
N HIS A 53 43.95 -9.99 -15.44
CA HIS A 53 43.92 -9.86 -13.99
C HIS A 53 42.44 -10.01 -13.56
N GLY A 54 42.14 -11.16 -12.97
CA GLY A 54 40.81 -11.43 -12.41
C GLY A 54 40.55 -10.52 -11.21
N GLN A 55 39.74 -9.51 -11.41
CA GLN A 55 38.91 -9.02 -10.31
C GLN A 55 37.80 -10.06 -10.13
N GLU A 56 37.82 -10.76 -9.01
CA GLU A 56 36.70 -11.57 -8.54
C GLU A 56 35.49 -10.62 -8.28
N THR A 57 34.74 -10.30 -9.34
CA THR A 57 33.37 -9.83 -9.18
C THR A 57 32.59 -11.04 -8.69
N GLY A 58 32.27 -11.04 -7.38
CA GLY A 58 31.46 -12.06 -6.77
C GLY A 58 30.24 -12.37 -7.64
N ASN A 59 30.17 -13.61 -8.09
CA ASN A 59 29.13 -14.14 -8.96
C ASN A 59 27.81 -14.11 -8.17
N VAL A 60 27.06 -12.99 -8.24
CA VAL A 60 25.71 -12.90 -7.68
C VAL A 60 24.85 -13.80 -8.54
N SER A 61 24.72 -15.06 -8.18
CA SER A 61 23.81 -15.99 -8.83
C SER A 61 22.40 -15.41 -8.75
N SER A 62 21.76 -15.20 -9.90
CA SER A 62 20.38 -14.74 -9.95
C SER A 62 19.52 -15.61 -9.03
N PRO A 63 18.67 -15.01 -8.19
CA PRO A 63 17.83 -15.76 -7.26
C PRO A 63 16.96 -16.74 -8.04
N ASN A 64 16.79 -17.96 -7.53
CA ASN A 64 15.90 -18.93 -8.16
C ASN A 64 14.44 -18.40 -8.18
N ARG A 65 13.57 -19.07 -8.95
CA ARG A 65 12.17 -18.65 -9.16
C ARG A 65 11.40 -18.43 -7.85
N SER A 66 11.58 -19.29 -6.83
CA SER A 66 10.88 -19.17 -5.55
C SER A 66 11.45 -18.04 -4.69
N THR A 67 12.75 -17.80 -4.68
CA THR A 67 13.36 -16.66 -4.00
C THR A 67 12.93 -15.33 -4.62
N ALA A 68 12.93 -15.23 -5.96
CA ALA A 68 12.43 -14.05 -6.67
C ALA A 68 10.94 -13.79 -6.39
N PHE A 69 10.14 -14.86 -6.31
CA PHE A 69 8.72 -14.78 -5.94
C PHE A 69 8.53 -14.20 -4.53
N LEU A 70 9.30 -14.68 -3.54
CA LEU A 70 9.23 -14.21 -2.15
C LEU A 70 9.65 -12.73 -2.02
N PHE A 71 10.71 -12.29 -2.71
CA PHE A 71 11.15 -10.90 -2.68
C PHE A 71 10.19 -9.94 -3.43
N GLY A 72 9.26 -10.46 -4.21
CA GLY A 72 8.19 -9.67 -4.82
C GLY A 72 7.09 -9.22 -3.85
N PHE A 73 7.05 -9.76 -2.62
CA PHE A 73 6.07 -9.38 -1.63
C PHE A 73 6.40 -8.04 -0.96
N GLY A 74 5.38 -7.19 -0.81
CA GLY A 74 5.44 -5.97 -0.02
C GLY A 74 5.10 -6.22 1.46
N SER A 75 3.90 -5.83 1.91
CA SER A 75 3.39 -6.23 3.23
C SER A 75 2.76 -7.62 3.16
N GLY A 76 3.04 -8.50 4.14
CA GLY A 76 2.57 -9.89 4.14
C GLY A 76 2.88 -10.59 2.82
N THR A 77 1.83 -10.97 2.10
CA THR A 77 1.91 -11.60 0.77
C THR A 77 1.37 -10.73 -0.37
N SER A 78 1.09 -9.44 -0.10
CA SER A 78 0.63 -8.48 -1.10
C SER A 78 1.75 -8.03 -2.04
N VAL A 79 1.39 -7.51 -3.22
CA VAL A 79 2.38 -7.17 -4.26
C VAL A 79 2.07 -5.84 -4.94
N ASN A 80 3.13 -5.12 -5.34
CA ASN A 80 3.08 -4.07 -6.36
C ASN A 80 3.19 -4.66 -7.78
N PRO A 81 2.89 -3.87 -8.83
CA PRO A 81 3.22 -4.25 -10.20
C PRO A 81 4.70 -4.63 -10.35
N ALA A 82 5.00 -5.74 -11.02
CA ALA A 82 6.36 -6.28 -11.15
C ALA A 82 7.32 -5.39 -11.94
N SER A 83 6.82 -4.35 -12.61
CA SER A 83 7.63 -3.33 -13.28
C SER A 83 8.09 -2.21 -12.35
N TRP A 84 7.56 -2.14 -11.11
CA TRP A 84 8.00 -1.13 -10.15
C TRP A 84 9.41 -1.43 -9.65
N PRO A 85 10.36 -0.49 -9.80
CA PRO A 85 11.71 -0.66 -9.29
C PRO A 85 11.69 -0.42 -7.77
N MET A 86 11.32 -1.45 -7.01
CA MET A 86 11.23 -1.40 -5.55
C MET A 86 12.52 -0.83 -4.95
N PRO A 87 12.45 0.25 -4.15
CA PRO A 87 13.63 0.82 -3.51
C PRO A 87 14.14 -0.13 -2.43
N MET A 88 15.29 -0.76 -2.70
CA MET A 88 15.89 -1.77 -1.81
C MET A 88 17.39 -1.86 -2.02
N VAL A 89 18.08 -2.35 -1.00
CA VAL A 89 19.49 -2.76 -1.06
C VAL A 89 19.55 -4.27 -0.98
N MET A 90 20.21 -4.90 -1.95
CA MET A 90 20.40 -6.36 -2.00
C MET A 90 21.84 -6.70 -1.67
N GLN A 91 22.01 -7.73 -0.86
CA GLN A 91 23.32 -8.29 -0.50
C GLN A 91 23.23 -9.81 -0.45
N THR A 92 24.30 -10.49 -0.86
CA THR A 92 24.43 -11.95 -0.68
C THR A 92 25.50 -12.24 0.37
N LYS A 93 25.17 -13.08 1.36
CA LYS A 93 26.10 -13.54 2.39
C LYS A 93 26.00 -15.06 2.55
N GLY A 94 27.01 -15.79 2.06
CA GLY A 94 26.94 -17.23 1.95
C GLY A 94 25.73 -17.67 1.11
N ASN A 95 24.89 -18.55 1.64
CA ASN A 95 23.70 -19.06 0.96
C ASN A 95 22.44 -18.18 1.18
N TRP A 96 22.58 -17.00 1.80
CA TRP A 96 21.47 -16.09 2.07
C TRP A 96 21.50 -14.89 1.13
N ASN A 97 20.35 -14.59 0.53
CA ASN A 97 20.08 -13.33 -0.13
C ASN A 97 19.37 -12.42 0.87
N LEU A 98 19.93 -11.25 1.12
CA LEU A 98 19.42 -10.26 2.05
C LEU A 98 18.84 -9.10 1.28
N MET A 99 17.65 -8.62 1.68
CA MET A 99 16.99 -7.46 1.13
C MET A 99 16.69 -6.48 2.26
N TRP A 100 17.20 -5.27 2.12
CA TRP A 100 16.97 -4.18 3.05
C TRP A 100 16.08 -3.13 2.42
N MET A 101 15.05 -2.71 3.13
CA MET A 101 14.18 -1.59 2.76
C MET A 101 13.99 -0.71 3.97
N GLY A 102 13.63 0.55 3.74
CA GLY A 102 13.28 1.44 4.83
C GLY A 102 13.03 2.85 4.35
N GLN A 103 12.18 3.53 5.09
CA GLN A 103 11.82 4.92 4.86
C GLN A 103 11.50 5.60 6.18
N ALA A 104 11.92 6.86 6.30
CA ALA A 104 11.59 7.71 7.42
C ALA A 104 11.19 9.08 6.90
N PHE A 105 10.10 9.61 7.45
CA PHE A 105 9.70 10.99 7.28
C PHE A 105 9.87 11.73 8.62
N VAL A 106 10.39 12.94 8.57
CA VAL A 106 10.25 13.92 9.64
C VAL A 106 9.25 14.94 9.14
N VAL A 107 8.11 15.04 9.79
CA VAL A 107 6.94 15.78 9.31
C VAL A 107 6.58 16.88 10.28
N THR A 108 6.35 18.07 9.74
CA THR A 108 5.60 19.14 10.40
C THR A 108 4.21 19.15 9.77
N THR A 109 3.19 18.81 10.56
CA THR A 109 1.78 18.82 10.12
C THR A 109 1.04 20.00 10.73
N GLN A 110 0.12 20.56 9.96
CA GLN A 110 -0.87 21.55 10.42
C GLN A 110 -2.24 21.13 9.90
N GLN A 111 -3.20 20.98 10.81
CA GLN A 111 -4.59 20.68 10.50
C GLN A 111 -5.45 21.84 10.97
N SER A 112 -6.31 22.34 10.10
CA SER A 112 -7.12 23.55 10.35
C SER A 112 -8.39 23.28 11.15
N GLY A 113 -9.02 24.37 11.62
CA GLY A 113 -10.36 24.34 12.24
C GLY A 113 -10.35 24.01 13.73
N PRO A 114 -11.53 23.99 14.36
CA PRO A 114 -11.66 23.77 15.81
C PRO A 114 -11.15 22.40 16.28
N ARG A 115 -11.15 21.41 15.41
CA ARG A 115 -10.67 20.03 15.67
C ARG A 115 -9.31 19.73 15.04
N GLY A 116 -8.67 20.76 14.52
CA GLY A 116 -7.31 20.68 13.97
C GLY A 116 -6.23 20.64 15.06
N GLY A 117 -5.00 20.62 14.62
CA GLY A 117 -3.83 20.63 15.50
C GLY A 117 -2.54 20.61 14.71
N ASP A 118 -1.46 20.92 15.41
CA ASP A 118 -0.11 20.97 14.83
C ASP A 118 0.79 19.97 15.54
N LYS A 119 1.71 19.36 14.79
CA LYS A 119 2.69 18.46 15.38
C LYS A 119 3.93 18.29 14.51
N ILE A 120 5.07 18.11 15.17
CA ILE A 120 6.27 17.55 14.55
C ILE A 120 6.41 16.11 15.03
N TYR A 121 6.56 15.18 14.08
CA TYR A 121 6.71 13.76 14.34
C TYR A 121 7.54 13.08 13.26
N SER A 122 7.93 11.84 13.50
CA SER A 122 8.48 10.99 12.44
C SER A 122 7.59 9.77 12.26
N ALA A 123 7.19 9.50 11.02
CA ALA A 123 6.63 8.24 10.59
C ALA A 123 7.73 7.47 9.87
N ASN A 124 8.03 6.25 10.31
CA ASN A 124 9.20 5.53 9.83
C ASN A 124 9.03 4.02 9.90
N TRP A 125 9.78 3.31 9.06
CA TRP A 125 9.88 1.86 9.11
C TRP A 125 11.19 1.38 8.47
N GLY A 126 11.66 0.21 8.91
CA GLY A 126 12.77 -0.50 8.34
C GLY A 126 12.50 -1.99 8.25
N MET A 127 12.90 -2.64 7.17
CA MET A 127 12.65 -4.05 6.91
C MET A 127 13.93 -4.76 6.47
N LEU A 128 14.14 -5.96 7.01
CA LEU A 128 15.12 -6.93 6.54
C LEU A 128 14.40 -8.21 6.15
N ALA A 129 14.63 -8.68 4.93
CA ALA A 129 14.25 -10.01 4.50
C ALA A 129 15.50 -10.82 4.14
N ALA A 130 15.58 -12.06 4.63
CA ALA A 130 16.68 -13.00 4.37
C ALA A 130 16.09 -14.27 3.76
N ALA A 131 16.44 -14.58 2.51
CA ALA A 131 15.93 -15.73 1.80
C ALA A 131 17.06 -16.67 1.36
N ARG A 132 16.76 -17.97 1.39
CA ARG A 132 17.66 -19.03 0.89
C ARG A 132 16.88 -20.17 0.28
N ASN A 133 17.56 -20.96 -0.52
CA ASN A 133 17.00 -22.22 -1.00
C ASN A 133 16.77 -23.17 0.19
N PHE A 134 15.63 -23.84 0.20
CA PHE A 134 15.25 -24.81 1.23
C PHE A 134 14.43 -25.96 0.59
N GLY A 135 15.01 -27.15 0.57
CA GLY A 135 14.40 -28.30 -0.10
C GLY A 135 14.11 -28.00 -1.59
N ARG A 136 12.86 -28.21 -2.01
CA ARG A 136 12.40 -27.96 -3.40
C ARG A 136 11.89 -26.51 -3.60
N GLY A 137 12.09 -25.63 -2.68
CA GLY A 137 11.62 -24.25 -2.69
C GLY A 137 12.60 -23.28 -2.07
N SER A 138 12.07 -22.16 -1.54
CA SER A 138 12.83 -21.16 -0.80
C SER A 138 12.15 -20.81 0.49
N LEU A 139 12.94 -20.58 1.52
CA LEU A 139 12.55 -20.06 2.81
C LEU A 139 12.98 -18.59 2.89
N MET A 140 12.11 -17.72 3.42
CA MET A 140 12.43 -16.35 3.75
C MET A 140 12.00 -16.03 5.18
N LEU A 141 12.89 -15.42 5.94
CA LEU A 141 12.61 -14.79 7.21
C LEU A 141 12.52 -13.29 6.97
N ARG A 142 11.51 -12.62 7.51
CA ARG A 142 11.34 -11.17 7.34
C ARG A 142 10.98 -10.53 8.67
N GLY A 143 11.66 -9.42 8.98
CA GLY A 143 11.39 -8.57 10.11
C GLY A 143 11.17 -7.13 9.65
N MET A 144 10.15 -6.46 10.14
CA MET A 144 9.89 -5.05 9.92
C MET A 144 9.62 -4.36 11.24
N VAL A 145 10.29 -3.22 11.44
CA VAL A 145 10.21 -2.44 12.67
C VAL A 145 9.88 -0.99 12.36
N SER A 146 9.22 -0.31 13.30
CA SER A 146 9.01 1.13 13.29
C SER A 146 9.47 1.75 14.62
N LEU A 147 10.05 2.93 14.55
CA LEU A 147 10.36 3.75 15.72
C LEU A 147 9.24 4.79 16.00
N ASP A 148 8.08 4.67 15.38
CA ASP A 148 6.92 5.53 15.63
C ASP A 148 6.56 5.63 17.12
N PRO A 149 6.64 4.55 17.93
CA PRO A 149 6.38 4.65 19.38
C PRO A 149 7.27 5.62 20.14
N LEU A 150 8.49 5.88 19.62
CA LEU A 150 9.43 6.86 20.18
C LEU A 150 9.24 8.26 19.58
N THR A 151 8.80 8.37 18.35
CA THR A 151 8.84 9.60 17.56
C THR A 151 7.48 10.26 17.41
N VAL A 152 6.38 9.54 17.71
CA VAL A 152 5.02 10.06 17.78
C VAL A 152 4.59 10.20 19.22
N THR A 153 4.94 11.32 19.84
CA THR A 153 4.58 11.60 21.24
C THR A 153 3.05 11.66 21.43
N GLY A 154 2.53 11.32 22.63
CA GLY A 154 1.09 11.36 22.92
C GLY A 154 0.27 10.30 22.19
N LYS A 155 0.92 9.29 21.60
CA LYS A 155 0.32 8.11 20.95
C LYS A 155 -0.56 8.42 19.72
N GLN A 156 -0.49 9.63 19.17
CA GLN A 156 -1.20 10.02 17.94
C GLN A 156 -0.61 11.28 17.32
N TYR A 157 -0.88 11.51 16.03
CA TYR A 157 -0.63 12.77 15.36
C TYR A 157 -1.92 13.31 14.71
N PRO A 158 -2.10 14.64 14.60
CA PRO A 158 -3.30 15.23 14.03
C PRO A 158 -3.51 14.83 12.57
N LEU A 159 -4.69 14.35 12.25
CA LEU A 159 -5.14 14.05 10.89
C LEU A 159 -6.67 14.14 10.86
N LEU A 160 -7.19 15.22 10.30
CA LEU A 160 -8.63 15.48 10.26
C LEU A 160 -9.41 14.32 9.65
N PHE A 161 -10.54 14.00 10.26
CA PHE A 161 -11.49 12.95 9.87
C PHE A 161 -10.94 11.52 9.98
N GLN A 162 -9.71 11.32 10.44
CA GLN A 162 -9.22 9.97 10.73
C GLN A 162 -9.71 9.54 12.12
N SER A 163 -10.10 8.28 12.22
CA SER A 163 -10.55 7.63 13.45
C SER A 163 -10.15 6.16 13.42
N GLY A 164 -10.28 5.51 14.55
CA GLY A 164 -9.96 4.11 14.78
C GLY A 164 -8.88 3.98 15.86
N GLU A 165 -8.96 2.88 16.61
CA GLU A 165 -8.14 2.58 17.78
C GLU A 165 -8.30 3.57 18.94
N THR A 166 -7.47 3.41 19.97
CA THR A 166 -7.49 4.26 21.16
C THR A 166 -6.13 4.83 21.48
N ALA A 167 -6.10 5.97 22.15
CA ALA A 167 -4.92 6.56 22.77
C ALA A 167 -5.25 7.04 24.19
N ASN A 168 -4.44 6.63 25.15
CA ASN A 168 -4.64 6.99 26.58
C ASN A 168 -6.05 6.64 27.10
N GLY A 169 -6.59 5.49 26.67
CA GLY A 169 -7.90 4.98 27.06
C GLY A 169 -9.10 5.68 26.41
N LYS A 170 -8.89 6.50 25.37
CA LYS A 170 -9.94 7.22 24.66
C LYS A 170 -9.90 6.89 23.16
N PRO A 171 -11.06 6.87 22.47
CA PRO A 171 -11.09 6.77 21.01
C PRO A 171 -10.24 7.86 20.35
N ILE A 172 -9.50 7.49 19.33
CA ILE A 172 -8.81 8.47 18.48
C ILE A 172 -9.79 8.98 17.45
N VAL A 173 -10.00 10.28 17.44
CA VAL A 173 -10.79 11.01 16.44
C VAL A 173 -9.98 12.22 15.98
N ASP A 174 -9.95 12.48 14.68
CA ASP A 174 -9.10 13.51 14.05
C ASP A 174 -7.62 13.31 14.33
N GLY A 175 -7.22 12.08 14.43
CA GLY A 175 -5.85 11.67 14.68
C GLY A 175 -5.53 10.29 14.10
N GLN A 176 -4.26 10.04 13.89
CA GLN A 176 -3.75 8.73 13.48
C GLN A 176 -2.78 8.21 14.55
N HIS A 177 -2.96 6.97 14.93
CA HIS A 177 -2.06 6.26 15.83
C HIS A 177 -0.70 5.98 15.19
N PRO A 178 0.38 5.80 15.98
CA PRO A 178 1.68 5.31 15.50
C PRO A 178 1.60 3.82 15.13
N HIS A 179 2.49 3.38 14.29
CA HIS A 179 2.74 1.94 14.10
C HIS A 179 3.33 1.33 15.37
N ASP A 180 3.19 0.01 15.52
CA ASP A 180 3.89 -0.75 16.57
C ASP A 180 5.38 -0.86 16.24
N LEU A 181 6.22 -1.06 17.28
CA LEU A 181 7.65 -1.33 17.11
C LEU A 181 7.87 -2.50 16.15
N LEU A 182 7.11 -3.59 16.33
CA LEU A 182 7.16 -4.76 15.47
C LEU A 182 5.98 -4.73 14.51
N MET A 183 6.24 -4.31 13.26
CA MET A 183 5.22 -4.29 12.21
C MET A 183 5.09 -5.63 11.51
N GLU A 184 6.18 -6.39 11.43
CA GLU A 184 6.16 -7.77 10.92
C GLU A 184 7.32 -8.58 11.51
N VAL A 185 7.01 -9.80 11.92
CA VAL A 185 7.96 -10.88 12.17
C VAL A 185 7.38 -12.11 11.49
N SER A 186 8.04 -12.62 10.44
CA SER A 186 7.42 -13.66 9.63
C SER A 186 8.39 -14.67 9.06
N ILE A 187 7.84 -15.84 8.76
CA ILE A 187 8.47 -16.89 8.00
C ILE A 187 7.61 -17.19 6.76
N HIS A 188 8.24 -17.22 5.60
CA HIS A 188 7.61 -17.54 4.32
C HIS A 188 8.27 -18.76 3.72
N TYR A 189 7.50 -19.60 3.09
CA TYR A 189 7.99 -20.68 2.26
C TYR A 189 7.28 -20.64 0.90
N ALA A 190 8.04 -20.72 -0.18
CA ALA A 190 7.47 -20.83 -1.52
C ALA A 190 8.09 -22.01 -2.26
N ARG A 191 7.23 -22.78 -2.95
CA ARG A 191 7.65 -23.96 -3.71
C ARG A 191 7.03 -23.94 -5.10
N PRO A 192 7.84 -24.03 -6.18
CA PRO A 192 7.32 -24.21 -7.52
C PRO A 192 6.71 -25.62 -7.69
N VAL A 193 5.60 -25.68 -8.39
CA VAL A 193 4.92 -26.92 -8.80
C VAL A 193 4.76 -26.90 -10.32
N GLY A 194 5.60 -27.67 -11.01
CA GLY A 194 5.76 -27.54 -12.45
C GLY A 194 6.19 -26.13 -12.87
N GLU A 195 5.95 -25.78 -14.13
CA GLU A 195 6.41 -24.52 -14.71
C GLU A 195 5.53 -23.32 -14.37
N LYS A 196 4.23 -23.51 -14.18
CA LYS A 196 3.25 -22.44 -14.08
C LYS A 196 2.73 -22.19 -12.67
N ALA A 197 2.92 -23.12 -11.73
CA ALA A 197 2.36 -22.97 -10.39
C ALA A 197 3.44 -22.66 -9.35
N MET A 198 3.03 -21.97 -8.26
CA MET A 198 3.78 -21.69 -7.05
C MET A 198 2.86 -21.85 -5.86
N LEU A 199 3.24 -22.66 -4.90
CA LEU A 199 2.62 -22.74 -3.58
C LEU A 199 3.37 -21.82 -2.63
N ASN A 200 2.67 -21.10 -1.78
CA ASN A 200 3.26 -20.31 -0.71
C ASN A 200 2.54 -20.52 0.63
N LEU A 201 3.35 -20.53 1.68
CA LEU A 201 2.90 -20.52 3.07
C LEU A 201 3.55 -19.34 3.78
N TYR A 202 2.81 -18.72 4.66
CA TYR A 202 3.23 -17.58 5.46
C TYR A 202 2.71 -17.76 6.87
N TYR A 203 3.57 -17.55 7.85
CA TYR A 203 3.22 -17.45 9.26
C TYR A 203 3.87 -16.22 9.87
N ALA A 204 3.11 -15.47 10.64
CA ALA A 204 3.59 -14.29 11.35
C ALA A 204 2.92 -14.16 12.72
N PRO A 205 3.69 -14.13 13.83
CA PRO A 205 3.21 -13.62 15.11
C PRO A 205 2.61 -12.23 15.01
N VAL A 206 3.23 -11.37 14.19
CA VAL A 206 2.70 -10.08 13.75
C VAL A 206 3.00 -9.91 12.27
N GLY A 207 2.01 -9.48 11.46
CA GLY A 207 2.16 -9.33 10.02
C GLY A 207 0.84 -8.99 9.33
N ASP A 208 0.75 -9.24 8.01
CA ASP A 208 -0.37 -8.83 7.17
C ASP A 208 -1.17 -10.04 6.67
N ALA A 209 -2.47 -10.03 6.93
CA ALA A 209 -3.41 -11.03 6.43
C ALA A 209 -3.72 -10.80 4.93
N ALA A 210 -4.12 -11.85 4.20
CA ALA A 210 -4.53 -11.73 2.79
C ALA A 210 -5.91 -11.05 2.67
N LEU A 211 -5.99 -9.79 3.10
CA LEU A 211 -7.19 -8.95 3.09
C LEU A 211 -6.82 -7.52 2.69
N GLY A 212 -7.36 -7.03 1.59
CA GLY A 212 -7.05 -5.71 1.07
C GLY A 212 -5.89 -5.67 0.08
N PRO A 213 -5.60 -4.47 -0.43
CA PRO A 213 -4.43 -4.18 -1.28
C PRO A 213 -3.15 -4.19 -0.45
N ILE A 214 -2.02 -3.98 -1.12
CA ILE A 214 -0.75 -3.71 -0.43
C ILE A 214 -0.87 -2.48 0.47
N ALA A 215 -0.39 -2.58 1.70
CA ALA A 215 -0.46 -1.53 2.71
C ALA A 215 0.24 -0.24 2.25
N PHE A 216 -0.29 0.91 2.69
CA PHE A 216 0.17 2.22 2.22
C PHE A 216 1.69 2.48 2.39
N PRO A 217 2.40 2.02 3.45
CA PRO A 217 3.84 2.23 3.56
C PRO A 217 4.66 1.54 2.47
N HIS A 218 4.10 0.49 1.86
CA HIS A 218 4.74 -0.31 0.81
C HIS A 218 4.14 -0.09 -0.57
N ARG A 219 3.04 0.66 -0.67
CA ARG A 219 2.32 0.89 -1.93
C ARG A 219 3.05 1.91 -2.79
N ALA A 220 3.40 1.52 -4.02
CA ALA A 220 4.20 2.34 -4.94
C ALA A 220 3.63 3.75 -5.16
N SER A 221 2.29 3.89 -5.22
CA SER A 221 1.59 5.17 -5.44
C SER A 221 1.48 6.05 -4.18
N ALA A 222 1.72 5.49 -2.97
CA ALA A 222 1.66 6.19 -1.70
C ALA A 222 3.04 6.60 -1.16
N LEU A 223 4.12 6.18 -1.79
CA LEU A 223 5.48 6.21 -1.24
C LEU A 223 6.00 7.62 -0.89
N GLU A 224 5.42 8.67 -1.46
CA GLU A 224 5.78 10.07 -1.21
C GLU A 224 4.80 10.77 -0.24
N LEU A 225 3.86 10.03 0.34
CA LEU A 225 2.88 10.56 1.28
C LEU A 225 3.17 10.03 2.69
N PRO A 226 3.50 10.90 3.66
CA PRO A 226 3.88 10.47 5.01
C PRO A 226 2.70 9.98 5.85
N GLN A 227 1.47 10.26 5.44
CA GLN A 227 0.26 9.97 6.22
C GLN A 227 -0.55 8.83 5.60
N ALA A 228 -1.19 8.04 6.46
CA ALA A 228 -2.18 7.07 6.07
C ALA A 228 -3.30 7.70 5.24
N SER A 229 -3.96 6.90 4.41
CA SER A 229 -5.16 7.33 3.70
C SER A 229 -6.33 7.47 4.66
N LEU A 230 -7.28 8.34 4.33
CA LEU A 230 -8.52 8.51 5.09
C LEU A 230 -9.32 7.19 5.19
N GLY A 231 -9.25 6.36 4.15
CA GLY A 231 -9.87 5.03 4.10
C GLY A 231 -9.03 3.88 4.66
N HIS A 232 -7.92 4.14 5.37
CA HIS A 232 -7.01 3.13 5.88
C HIS A 232 -7.71 1.99 6.63
N HIS A 233 -8.61 2.31 7.57
CA HIS A 233 -9.36 1.33 8.36
C HIS A 233 -10.40 0.52 7.55
N TRP A 234 -10.65 0.85 6.29
CA TRP A 234 -11.45 0.06 5.36
C TRP A 234 -10.60 -0.77 4.41
N GLN A 235 -9.41 -0.25 4.04
CA GLN A 235 -8.63 -0.74 2.91
C GLN A 235 -7.50 -1.68 3.30
N ASP A 236 -6.67 -1.29 4.26
CA ASP A 236 -5.39 -1.94 4.54
C ASP A 236 -4.97 -1.94 6.03
N ALA A 237 -5.88 -1.72 6.98
CA ALA A 237 -5.56 -1.71 8.41
C ALA A 237 -5.06 -3.06 8.95
N THR A 238 -5.37 -4.18 8.28
CA THR A 238 -4.89 -5.52 8.68
C THR A 238 -3.41 -5.77 8.39
N HIS A 239 -2.65 -4.75 7.96
CA HIS A 239 -1.20 -4.89 7.71
C HIS A 239 -0.37 -5.08 8.99
N ILE A 240 -0.95 -4.83 10.17
CA ILE A 240 -0.41 -5.20 11.48
C ILE A 240 -1.47 -6.04 12.19
N ALA A 241 -1.69 -7.26 11.70
CA ALA A 241 -2.52 -8.26 12.36
C ALA A 241 -1.65 -9.24 13.15
N ASN A 242 -2.22 -9.87 14.17
CA ASN A 242 -1.50 -10.82 15.00
C ASN A 242 -1.88 -12.26 14.68
N ASN A 243 -0.94 -13.20 14.92
CA ASN A 243 -1.10 -14.64 14.72
C ASN A 243 -1.65 -15.00 13.33
N VAL A 244 -0.98 -14.52 12.28
CA VAL A 244 -1.42 -14.67 10.89
C VAL A 244 -0.87 -15.96 10.30
N VAL A 245 -1.74 -16.77 9.70
CA VAL A 245 -1.37 -17.91 8.85
C VAL A 245 -2.00 -17.71 7.48
N THR A 246 -1.22 -17.73 6.43
CA THR A 246 -1.70 -17.62 5.04
C THR A 246 -1.19 -18.76 4.19
N ALA A 247 -2.09 -19.37 3.42
CA ALA A 247 -1.75 -20.32 2.37
C ALA A 247 -2.19 -19.75 1.01
N GLY A 248 -1.35 -19.94 -0.02
CA GLY A 248 -1.62 -19.40 -1.34
C GLY A 248 -1.18 -20.32 -2.48
N VAL A 249 -1.88 -20.21 -3.58
CA VAL A 249 -1.58 -20.87 -4.85
C VAL A 249 -1.54 -19.83 -5.95
N THR A 250 -0.41 -19.70 -6.62
CA THR A 250 -0.28 -18.92 -7.85
C THR A 250 -0.30 -19.89 -9.04
N TYR A 251 -1.13 -19.59 -10.04
CA TYR A 251 -1.15 -20.29 -11.31
C TYR A 251 -1.20 -19.28 -12.46
N GLY A 252 -0.14 -19.25 -13.26
CA GLY A 252 0.00 -18.27 -14.32
C GLY A 252 -0.06 -16.83 -13.80
N LYS A 253 -1.12 -16.12 -14.16
CA LYS A 253 -1.35 -14.70 -13.79
C LYS A 253 -2.22 -14.51 -12.55
N PHE A 254 -2.74 -15.57 -11.97
CA PHE A 254 -3.66 -15.52 -10.83
C PHE A 254 -3.02 -16.11 -9.58
N ARG A 255 -3.32 -15.48 -8.43
CA ARG A 255 -2.97 -16.01 -7.12
C ARG A 255 -4.18 -15.95 -6.21
N LEU A 256 -4.56 -17.10 -5.66
CA LEU A 256 -5.61 -17.26 -4.66
C LEU A 256 -4.94 -17.53 -3.31
N GLU A 257 -5.37 -16.80 -2.28
CA GLU A 257 -4.86 -16.90 -0.92
C GLU A 257 -6.01 -16.97 0.07
N ALA A 258 -5.78 -17.65 1.19
CA ALA A 258 -6.63 -17.63 2.35
C ALA A 258 -5.80 -17.44 3.61
N SER A 259 -6.32 -16.64 4.54
CA SER A 259 -5.69 -16.37 5.83
C SER A 259 -6.61 -16.65 6.99
N GLY A 260 -6.03 -17.18 8.08
CA GLY A 260 -6.59 -17.12 9.42
C GLY A 260 -5.74 -16.20 10.28
N PHE A 261 -6.34 -15.36 11.11
CA PHE A 261 -5.63 -14.39 11.93
C PHE A 261 -6.46 -13.96 13.16
N ARG A 262 -5.82 -13.28 14.13
CA ARG A 262 -6.53 -12.59 15.19
C ARG A 262 -7.13 -11.31 14.66
N GLY A 263 -8.45 -11.12 14.83
CA GLY A 263 -9.18 -10.00 14.25
C GLY A 263 -9.03 -8.68 15.00
N LYS A 264 -8.77 -8.74 16.29
CA LYS A 264 -8.60 -7.53 17.10
C LYS A 264 -7.35 -6.78 16.69
N GLU A 265 -7.50 -5.50 16.43
CA GLU A 265 -6.38 -4.58 16.16
C GLU A 265 -5.43 -4.50 17.36
N PRO A 266 -4.15 -4.10 17.16
CA PRO A 266 -3.19 -3.92 18.23
C PRO A 266 -3.71 -2.99 19.33
N ASN A 267 -3.28 -3.21 20.56
CA ASN A 267 -3.63 -2.35 21.66
C ASN A 267 -2.72 -1.09 21.71
N GLU A 268 -2.93 -0.21 22.70
CA GLU A 268 -2.13 1.02 22.85
C GLU A 268 -0.66 0.80 23.27
N ASN A 269 -0.30 -0.43 23.66
CA ASN A 269 1.08 -0.77 23.98
C ASN A 269 1.83 -1.15 22.70
N ARG A 270 2.39 -0.16 22.02
CA ARG A 270 3.09 -0.31 20.73
C ARG A 270 4.43 -1.06 20.81
N TRP A 271 4.78 -1.61 21.97
CA TRP A 271 6.06 -2.29 22.21
C TRP A 271 5.95 -3.82 22.26
N ASN A 272 4.74 -4.37 22.32
CA ASN A 272 4.50 -5.81 22.43
C ASN A 272 3.93 -6.41 21.11
N ILE A 273 3.84 -7.72 21.07
CA ILE A 273 3.03 -8.46 20.11
C ILE A 273 1.77 -8.91 20.83
N ASP A 274 0.62 -8.55 20.32
CA ASP A 274 -0.67 -8.78 20.96
C ASP A 274 -1.26 -10.14 20.53
N MET A 275 -0.57 -11.22 20.92
CA MET A 275 -0.95 -12.59 20.54
C MET A 275 -2.34 -12.96 21.05
N GLY A 276 -3.07 -13.79 20.29
CA GLY A 276 -4.39 -14.30 20.65
C GLY A 276 -4.88 -15.38 19.70
N PRO A 277 -6.11 -15.89 19.87
CA PRO A 277 -6.65 -16.94 19.03
C PRO A 277 -6.83 -16.46 17.58
N ILE A 278 -6.73 -17.38 16.64
CA ILE A 278 -7.18 -17.18 15.25
C ILE A 278 -8.70 -17.26 15.26
N ASP A 279 -9.36 -16.11 15.14
CA ASP A 279 -10.82 -15.96 15.23
C ASP A 279 -11.43 -15.28 14.00
N SER A 280 -10.59 -14.87 13.07
CA SER A 280 -10.92 -14.15 11.85
C SER A 280 -10.33 -14.86 10.64
N TRP A 281 -10.92 -14.60 9.49
CA TRP A 281 -10.50 -15.21 8.23
C TRP A 281 -10.66 -14.25 7.06
N SER A 282 -9.87 -14.48 6.01
CA SER A 282 -9.98 -13.75 4.75
C SER A 282 -9.58 -14.61 3.56
N SER A 283 -9.96 -14.14 2.38
CA SER A 283 -9.48 -14.66 1.09
C SER A 283 -9.23 -13.52 0.13
N ARG A 284 -8.18 -13.65 -0.69
CA ARG A 284 -7.79 -12.68 -1.70
C ARG A 284 -7.47 -13.37 -3.02
N LEU A 285 -8.06 -12.88 -4.09
CA LEU A 285 -7.70 -13.21 -5.45
C LEU A 285 -6.92 -12.04 -6.06
N THR A 286 -5.67 -12.30 -6.46
CA THR A 286 -4.80 -11.33 -7.14
C THR A 286 -4.64 -11.72 -8.61
N TRP A 287 -4.74 -10.74 -9.52
CA TRP A 287 -4.54 -10.88 -10.95
C TRP A 287 -3.41 -9.97 -11.44
N GLN A 288 -2.41 -10.55 -12.10
CA GLN A 288 -1.27 -9.86 -12.68
C GLN A 288 -1.27 -10.09 -14.20
N PRO A 289 -2.07 -9.30 -14.98
CA PRO A 289 -2.18 -9.50 -16.45
C PRO A 289 -0.86 -9.28 -17.18
N GLY A 290 0.02 -8.47 -16.61
CA GLY A 290 1.34 -8.15 -17.13
C GLY A 290 2.21 -7.51 -16.06
N ARG A 291 3.41 -7.08 -16.40
CA ARG A 291 4.37 -6.53 -15.45
C ARG A 291 3.92 -5.19 -14.83
N ASN A 292 3.08 -4.44 -15.53
CA ASN A 292 2.68 -3.07 -15.15
C ASN A 292 1.41 -3.00 -14.31
N TRP A 293 0.68 -4.10 -14.15
CA TRP A 293 -0.63 -4.13 -13.54
C TRP A 293 -0.75 -5.19 -12.47
N VAL A 294 -1.41 -4.82 -11.39
CA VAL A 294 -1.92 -5.73 -10.36
C VAL A 294 -3.35 -5.34 -10.05
N ALA A 295 -4.24 -6.30 -10.03
CA ALA A 295 -5.59 -6.14 -9.51
C ALA A 295 -5.86 -7.17 -8.42
N GLN A 296 -6.69 -6.84 -7.44
CA GLN A 296 -7.15 -7.78 -6.43
C GLN A 296 -8.60 -7.54 -6.05
N VAL A 297 -9.25 -8.61 -5.61
CA VAL A 297 -10.47 -8.60 -4.83
C VAL A 297 -10.25 -9.43 -3.59
N SER A 298 -10.77 -8.98 -2.46
CA SER A 298 -10.70 -9.76 -1.22
C SER A 298 -11.95 -9.57 -0.36
N ALA A 299 -12.21 -10.56 0.47
CA ALA A 299 -13.23 -10.49 1.50
C ALA A 299 -12.80 -11.25 2.75
N GLY A 300 -13.29 -10.83 3.92
CA GLY A 300 -13.00 -11.48 5.18
C GLY A 300 -13.97 -11.07 6.27
N ARG A 301 -14.08 -11.89 7.30
CA ARG A 301 -14.75 -11.57 8.56
C ARG A 301 -13.69 -11.31 9.61
N ILE A 302 -13.72 -10.12 10.20
CA ILE A 302 -12.83 -9.67 11.25
C ILE A 302 -13.64 -9.62 12.54
N ARG A 303 -13.23 -10.36 13.55
CA ARG A 303 -13.93 -10.42 14.81
C ARG A 303 -13.49 -9.27 15.71
N ARG A 304 -14.45 -8.38 16.05
CA ARG A 304 -14.27 -7.25 16.97
C ARG A 304 -12.95 -6.51 16.76
N PRO A 305 -12.71 -5.94 15.55
CA PRO A 305 -11.43 -5.30 15.25
C PRO A 305 -11.15 -4.11 16.16
N GLU A 306 -12.14 -3.27 16.37
CA GLU A 306 -12.03 -2.02 17.10
C GLU A 306 -12.14 -2.24 18.63
N ALA A 307 -11.38 -1.49 19.41
CA ALA A 307 -11.47 -1.52 20.87
C ALA A 307 -12.76 -0.85 21.39
N THR A 308 -13.34 0.06 20.60
CA THR A 308 -14.50 0.88 20.93
C THR A 308 -15.83 0.26 20.51
N HIS A 309 -15.81 -0.78 19.66
CA HIS A 309 -16.99 -1.44 19.12
C HIS A 309 -16.97 -2.95 19.35
N GLU A 310 -18.14 -3.51 19.65
CA GLU A 310 -18.32 -4.97 19.78
C GLU A 310 -18.68 -5.66 18.45
N ASP A 311 -18.82 -4.91 17.38
CA ASP A 311 -19.19 -5.43 16.07
C ASP A 311 -18.10 -6.32 15.47
N ASP A 312 -18.52 -7.45 14.88
CA ASP A 312 -17.71 -8.08 13.84
C ASP A 312 -17.86 -7.26 12.55
N VAL A 313 -16.80 -7.20 11.77
CA VAL A 313 -16.78 -6.50 10.49
C VAL A 313 -16.60 -7.51 9.35
N VAL A 314 -17.52 -7.47 8.37
CA VAL A 314 -17.31 -8.13 7.09
C VAL A 314 -16.73 -7.10 6.13
N ARG A 315 -15.45 -7.25 5.82
CA ARG A 315 -14.70 -6.37 4.91
C ARG A 315 -14.67 -6.95 3.50
N SER A 316 -14.92 -6.11 2.51
CA SER A 316 -14.72 -6.43 1.10
C SER A 316 -13.89 -5.34 0.44
N THR A 317 -12.92 -5.70 -0.39
CA THR A 317 -12.07 -4.73 -1.09
C THR A 317 -11.87 -5.10 -2.55
N ALA A 318 -11.63 -4.10 -3.37
CA ALA A 318 -11.15 -4.26 -4.74
C ALA A 318 -10.12 -3.17 -5.03
N SER A 319 -9.06 -3.51 -5.76
CA SER A 319 -8.07 -2.52 -6.16
C SER A 319 -7.42 -2.85 -7.50
N VAL A 320 -6.93 -1.78 -8.13
CA VAL A 320 -6.08 -1.86 -9.33
C VAL A 320 -4.88 -0.96 -9.10
N HIS A 321 -3.69 -1.49 -9.37
CA HIS A 321 -2.41 -0.81 -9.26
C HIS A 321 -1.71 -0.83 -10.62
N TYR A 322 -1.17 0.30 -11.00
CA TYR A 322 -0.43 0.48 -12.24
C TYR A 322 0.93 1.09 -11.97
N THR A 323 1.96 0.61 -12.66
CA THR A 323 3.28 1.24 -12.65
C THR A 323 3.87 1.25 -14.05
N LYS A 324 4.35 2.42 -14.47
CA LYS A 324 5.13 2.59 -15.70
C LYS A 324 6.55 2.97 -15.33
N PRO A 325 7.56 2.14 -15.66
CA PRO A 325 8.95 2.49 -15.43
C PRO A 325 9.34 3.78 -16.16
N VAL A 326 10.06 4.65 -15.46
CA VAL A 326 10.67 5.87 -16.02
C VAL A 326 12.13 5.84 -15.62
N ARG A 327 13.02 5.87 -16.62
CA ARG A 327 14.47 5.69 -16.41
C ARG A 327 15.04 6.65 -15.38
N GLY A 328 15.78 6.12 -14.40
CA GLY A 328 16.42 6.88 -13.32
C GLY A 328 15.43 7.41 -12.28
N THR A 329 14.23 6.80 -12.17
CA THR A 329 13.21 7.14 -11.16
C THR A 329 12.53 5.87 -10.66
N LEU A 330 11.66 5.98 -9.63
CA LEU A 330 10.80 4.88 -9.18
C LEU A 330 9.58 4.63 -10.10
N GLY A 331 9.50 5.36 -11.21
CA GLY A 331 8.41 5.22 -12.18
C GLY A 331 7.15 6.01 -11.81
N TRP A 332 6.23 6.11 -12.76
CA TRP A 332 4.88 6.58 -12.52
C TRP A 332 4.05 5.44 -11.94
N SER A 333 3.47 5.66 -10.75
CA SER A 333 2.64 4.67 -10.06
C SER A 333 1.28 5.27 -9.71
N SER A 334 0.22 4.51 -9.95
CA SER A 334 -1.17 4.90 -9.63
C SER A 334 -1.94 3.73 -9.04
N SER A 335 -2.87 4.04 -8.15
CA SER A 335 -3.77 3.06 -7.54
C SER A 335 -5.20 3.59 -7.49
N LEU A 336 -6.15 2.69 -7.71
CA LEU A 336 -7.57 2.88 -7.44
C LEU A 336 -8.01 1.77 -6.49
N ILE A 337 -8.61 2.14 -5.36
CA ILE A 337 -8.99 1.21 -4.30
C ILE A 337 -10.42 1.54 -3.84
N TRP A 338 -11.24 0.51 -3.73
CA TRP A 338 -12.53 0.56 -3.07
C TRP A 338 -12.54 -0.44 -1.92
N ALA A 339 -13.20 -0.07 -0.83
CA ALA A 339 -13.44 -0.94 0.30
C ALA A 339 -14.78 -0.69 0.95
N ARG A 340 -15.33 -1.73 1.57
CA ARG A 340 -16.60 -1.73 2.28
C ARG A 340 -16.44 -2.51 3.58
N ASN A 341 -16.83 -1.89 4.69
CA ASN A 341 -17.02 -2.53 5.99
C ASN A 341 -18.52 -2.67 6.27
N TYR A 342 -18.99 -3.89 6.55
CA TYR A 342 -20.33 -4.16 7.05
C TYR A 342 -20.25 -4.57 8.52
N ARG A 343 -20.85 -3.76 9.41
CA ARG A 343 -20.93 -4.02 10.85
C ARG A 343 -22.09 -4.95 11.15
N THR A 344 -21.85 -6.05 11.86
CA THR A 344 -22.81 -7.14 11.99
C THR A 344 -23.93 -6.87 12.99
N ILE A 345 -23.65 -6.16 14.12
CA ILE A 345 -24.63 -5.79 15.13
C ILE A 345 -25.42 -4.58 14.65
N GLY A 346 -24.72 -3.53 14.23
CA GLY A 346 -25.35 -2.30 13.72
C GLY A 346 -26.12 -2.48 12.41
N ARG A 347 -25.85 -3.56 11.64
CA ARG A 347 -26.47 -3.93 10.35
C ARG A 347 -26.44 -2.81 9.31
N TYR A 348 -25.32 -2.10 9.24
CA TYR A 348 -25.09 -1.09 8.21
C TYR A 348 -23.68 -1.26 7.61
N ALA A 349 -23.47 -0.57 6.52
CA ALA A 349 -22.19 -0.61 5.84
C ALA A 349 -21.69 0.79 5.52
N THR A 350 -20.39 0.95 5.62
CA THR A 350 -19.65 2.14 5.20
C THR A 350 -18.67 1.79 4.09
N ASN A 351 -18.41 2.74 3.21
CA ASN A 351 -17.55 2.56 2.04
C ASN A 351 -16.44 3.60 2.06
N ALA A 352 -15.31 3.24 1.44
CA ALA A 352 -14.20 4.14 1.16
C ALA A 352 -13.69 3.91 -0.27
N VAL A 353 -13.30 5.00 -0.93
CA VAL A 353 -12.67 5.01 -2.26
C VAL A 353 -11.41 5.86 -2.18
N LEU A 354 -10.35 5.39 -2.79
CA LEU A 354 -9.07 6.08 -2.92
C LEU A 354 -8.61 6.00 -4.37
N ALA A 355 -8.19 7.13 -4.92
CA ALA A 355 -7.41 7.20 -6.15
C ALA A 355 -6.14 8.02 -5.86
N GLU A 356 -4.97 7.44 -6.08
CA GLU A 356 -3.71 8.11 -5.80
C GLU A 356 -2.66 7.87 -6.89
N THR A 357 -1.75 8.80 -7.04
CA THR A 357 -0.68 8.71 -8.03
C THR A 357 0.58 9.43 -7.57
N VAL A 358 1.73 8.89 -7.97
CA VAL A 358 3.05 9.54 -7.93
C VAL A 358 3.59 9.59 -9.34
N VAL A 359 3.92 10.78 -9.80
CA VAL A 359 4.42 11.04 -11.17
C VAL A 359 5.80 11.70 -11.09
N PRO A 360 6.86 11.08 -11.61
CA PRO A 360 8.15 11.74 -11.72
C PRO A 360 8.12 12.75 -12.88
N LEU A 361 8.30 14.04 -12.57
CA LEU A 361 8.49 15.10 -13.56
C LEU A 361 9.93 15.11 -14.10
N SER A 362 10.88 14.67 -13.26
CA SER A 362 12.29 14.49 -13.60
C SER A 362 12.90 13.47 -12.64
N ARG A 363 14.20 13.18 -12.77
CA ARG A 363 14.91 12.30 -11.84
C ARG A 363 14.83 12.74 -10.37
N ARG A 364 14.69 14.05 -10.13
CA ARG A 364 14.71 14.63 -8.78
C ARG A 364 13.38 15.22 -8.33
N ASN A 365 12.39 15.33 -9.21
CA ASN A 365 11.15 16.03 -8.91
C ASN A 365 9.97 15.11 -9.13
N LEU A 366 9.16 14.92 -8.09
CA LEU A 366 7.96 14.09 -8.09
C LEU A 366 6.75 14.92 -7.68
N VAL A 367 5.63 14.66 -8.32
CA VAL A 367 4.33 15.21 -7.95
C VAL A 367 3.44 14.07 -7.48
N THR A 368 2.69 14.31 -6.43
CA THR A 368 1.71 13.39 -5.89
C THR A 368 0.32 13.99 -5.97
N ALA A 369 -0.68 13.15 -6.22
CA ALA A 369 -2.07 13.52 -6.07
C ALA A 369 -2.83 12.35 -5.43
N ARG A 370 -3.80 12.67 -4.54
CA ARG A 370 -4.67 11.69 -3.92
C ARG A 370 -6.07 12.27 -3.80
N PHE A 371 -7.05 11.52 -4.28
CA PHE A 371 -8.46 11.73 -4.02
C PHE A 371 -8.97 10.62 -3.11
N GLU A 372 -9.72 10.98 -2.10
CA GLU A 372 -10.32 10.06 -1.15
C GLU A 372 -11.77 10.43 -0.92
N TRP A 373 -12.61 9.44 -0.79
CA TRP A 373 -13.97 9.59 -0.31
C TRP A 373 -14.27 8.47 0.66
N SER A 374 -14.82 8.79 1.81
CA SER A 374 -15.20 7.79 2.81
C SER A 374 -16.45 8.20 3.59
N GLN A 375 -17.17 7.19 4.05
CA GLN A 375 -18.28 7.32 4.97
C GLN A 375 -17.76 7.11 6.39
N ARG A 376 -17.71 8.19 7.18
CA ARG A 376 -17.14 8.20 8.54
C ARG A 376 -18.24 8.07 9.56
N ASP A 377 -18.25 7.02 10.36
CA ASP A 377 -19.22 6.69 11.39
C ASP A 377 -18.72 6.93 12.83
N GLU A 378 -17.44 7.24 13.00
CA GLU A 378 -16.76 7.34 14.29
C GLU A 378 -16.33 8.77 14.67
N LEU A 379 -16.81 9.80 13.95
CA LEU A 379 -16.34 11.18 14.15
C LEU A 379 -16.74 11.80 15.50
N PHE A 380 -17.65 11.17 16.25
CA PHE A 380 -18.17 11.67 17.52
C PHE A 380 -18.14 10.62 18.64
N GLU A 381 -17.30 9.60 18.54
CA GLU A 381 -17.23 8.49 19.52
C GLU A 381 -16.90 8.93 20.96
N TYR A 382 -16.22 10.05 21.14
CA TYR A 382 -15.90 10.59 22.46
C TYR A 382 -17.05 11.37 23.10
N ASP A 383 -18.15 11.66 22.38
CA ASP A 383 -19.32 12.40 22.85
C ASP A 383 -20.59 11.72 22.35
N HIS A 384 -21.06 10.74 23.11
CA HIS A 384 -22.26 9.96 22.79
C HIS A 384 -23.52 10.82 22.66
N ASP A 385 -23.65 11.84 23.51
CA ASP A 385 -24.83 12.73 23.47
C ASP A 385 -24.84 13.56 22.18
N LEU A 386 -23.67 14.01 21.74
CA LEU A 386 -23.53 14.71 20.47
C LEU A 386 -23.80 13.76 19.29
N ALA A 387 -23.24 12.54 19.34
CA ALA A 387 -23.50 11.53 18.30
C ALA A 387 -24.99 11.22 18.17
N HIS A 388 -25.72 11.04 19.28
CA HIS A 388 -27.16 10.82 19.29
C HIS A 388 -27.93 12.02 18.73
N ARG A 389 -27.61 13.25 19.16
CA ARG A 389 -28.25 14.46 18.61
C ARG A 389 -28.08 14.59 17.10
N ILE A 390 -26.85 14.38 16.59
CA ILE A 390 -26.59 14.43 15.15
C ILE A 390 -27.37 13.35 14.41
N PHE A 391 -27.46 12.14 15.00
CA PHE A 391 -28.24 11.07 14.41
C PHE A 391 -29.73 11.41 14.38
N ASP A 392 -30.32 11.95 15.46
CA ASP A 392 -31.73 12.35 15.56
C ASP A 392 -32.06 13.46 14.55
N GLU A 393 -31.15 14.43 14.38
CA GLU A 393 -31.31 15.52 13.43
C GLU A 393 -31.17 15.11 11.96
N THR A 394 -30.30 14.13 11.66
CA THR A 394 -29.91 13.81 10.29
C THR A 394 -30.40 12.47 9.79
N GLY A 395 -30.77 11.55 10.69
CA GLY A 395 -31.04 10.14 10.39
C GLY A 395 -29.82 9.37 9.89
N LYS A 396 -28.59 9.92 10.02
CA LYS A 396 -27.37 9.36 9.44
C LYS A 396 -26.39 8.89 10.50
N ARG A 397 -25.99 7.65 10.44
CA ARG A 397 -24.92 7.05 11.27
C ARG A 397 -23.51 7.38 10.75
N ALA A 398 -23.39 7.66 9.46
CA ALA A 398 -22.11 7.94 8.82
C ALA A 398 -22.19 9.20 7.96
N HIS A 399 -21.09 9.95 7.94
CA HIS A 399 -20.96 11.21 7.22
C HIS A 399 -19.98 11.10 6.07
N ASN A 400 -20.36 11.60 4.90
CA ASN A 400 -19.47 11.63 3.73
C ASN A 400 -18.40 12.70 3.93
N VAL A 401 -17.16 12.29 3.74
CA VAL A 401 -15.98 13.16 3.70
C VAL A 401 -15.21 12.85 2.42
N ALA A 402 -14.86 13.89 1.66
CA ALA A 402 -13.93 13.79 0.54
C ALA A 402 -12.68 14.61 0.84
N ALA A 403 -11.51 14.08 0.47
CA ALA A 403 -10.21 14.72 0.63
C ALA A 403 -9.49 14.78 -0.72
N TYR A 404 -8.88 15.92 -1.01
CA TYR A 404 -8.12 16.19 -2.23
C TYR A 404 -6.73 16.63 -1.83
N THR A 405 -5.75 15.76 -2.00
CA THR A 405 -4.34 16.03 -1.66
C THR A 405 -3.51 16.23 -2.91
N VAL A 406 -2.70 17.26 -2.92
CA VAL A 406 -1.62 17.46 -3.89
C VAL A 406 -0.32 17.67 -3.15
N GLY A 407 0.79 17.16 -3.69
CA GLY A 407 2.10 17.25 -3.07
C GLY A 407 3.22 17.29 -4.10
N TYR A 408 4.37 17.73 -3.61
CA TYR A 408 5.60 17.79 -4.37
C TYR A 408 6.76 17.33 -3.50
N THR A 409 7.62 16.49 -4.07
CA THR A 409 8.84 15.99 -3.43
C THR A 409 10.04 16.25 -4.33
N ARG A 410 11.13 16.79 -3.75
CA ARG A 410 12.40 17.00 -4.42
C ARG A 410 13.52 16.20 -3.76
N GLU A 411 14.14 15.33 -4.53
CA GLU A 411 15.37 14.64 -4.15
C GLU A 411 16.51 15.65 -4.02
N VAL A 412 17.12 15.72 -2.83
CA VAL A 412 18.17 16.71 -2.54
C VAL A 412 19.57 16.11 -2.56
N GLY A 413 19.68 14.78 -2.42
CA GLY A 413 20.96 14.08 -2.48
C GLY A 413 20.89 12.66 -1.94
N SER A 414 22.04 11.99 -1.95
CA SER A 414 22.20 10.65 -1.36
C SER A 414 23.54 10.56 -0.62
N ALA A 415 23.55 9.76 0.44
CA ALA A 415 24.76 9.37 1.18
C ALA A 415 24.78 7.83 1.25
N GLY A 416 25.66 7.21 0.46
CA GLY A 416 25.63 5.75 0.26
C GLY A 416 24.25 5.30 -0.23
N PRO A 417 23.64 4.30 0.41
CA PRO A 417 22.32 3.80 0.00
C PRO A 417 21.15 4.66 0.51
N VAL A 418 21.39 5.72 1.28
CA VAL A 418 20.33 6.58 1.83
C VAL A 418 20.11 7.76 0.91
N GLN A 419 18.90 7.88 0.39
CA GLN A 419 18.43 8.97 -0.45
C GLN A 419 17.60 9.95 0.40
N ALA A 420 17.91 11.25 0.31
CA ALA A 420 17.21 12.31 1.03
C ALA A 420 16.37 13.15 0.07
N ALA A 421 15.18 13.54 0.51
CA ALA A 421 14.29 14.42 -0.21
C ALA A 421 13.56 15.36 0.75
N VAL A 422 13.16 16.53 0.25
CA VAL A 422 12.25 17.44 0.93
C VAL A 422 10.95 17.53 0.15
N GLY A 423 9.85 17.67 0.85
CA GLY A 423 8.56 17.75 0.19
C GLY A 423 7.49 18.43 1.04
N PHE A 424 6.37 18.67 0.39
CA PHE A 424 5.17 19.14 1.04
C PHE A 424 3.93 18.51 0.39
N ASN A 425 2.83 18.49 1.12
CA ASN A 425 1.50 18.24 0.57
C ASN A 425 0.45 19.11 1.27
N VAL A 426 -0.63 19.37 0.56
CA VAL A 426 -1.80 20.11 1.06
C VAL A 426 -3.03 19.30 0.72
N THR A 427 -3.92 19.18 1.69
CA THR A 427 -5.20 18.46 1.58
C THR A 427 -6.34 19.43 1.83
N ALA A 428 -7.27 19.53 0.90
CA ALA A 428 -8.54 20.24 1.09
C ALA A 428 -9.64 19.20 1.32
N TYR A 429 -10.57 19.49 2.25
CA TYR A 429 -11.67 18.57 2.55
C TYR A 429 -13.01 19.14 2.11
N SER A 430 -13.85 18.29 1.52
CA SER A 430 -15.26 18.56 1.26
C SER A 430 -16.12 17.72 2.20
N ILE A 431 -16.95 18.39 2.98
CA ILE A 431 -17.73 17.80 4.06
C ILE A 431 -19.21 18.17 3.98
N ALA A 432 -20.06 17.33 4.56
CA ALA A 432 -21.48 17.62 4.70
C ALA A 432 -21.69 18.90 5.53
N SER A 433 -22.77 19.62 5.27
CA SER A 433 -23.13 20.85 6.01
C SER A 433 -23.26 20.62 7.52
N THR A 434 -23.73 19.44 7.92
CA THR A 434 -23.86 18.99 9.32
C THR A 434 -22.54 18.91 10.08
N LEU A 435 -21.40 18.75 9.38
CA LEU A 435 -20.07 18.72 9.98
C LEU A 435 -19.42 20.10 10.10
N LYS A 436 -19.90 21.12 9.35
CA LYS A 436 -19.28 22.44 9.32
C LYS A 436 -19.22 23.15 10.67
N PRO A 437 -20.21 23.03 11.58
CA PRO A 437 -20.11 23.62 12.92
C PRO A 437 -18.90 23.11 13.73
N TYR A 438 -18.46 21.88 13.47
CA TYR A 438 -17.39 21.22 14.22
C TYR A 438 -16.01 21.33 13.56
N TYR A 439 -15.95 21.45 12.22
CA TYR A 439 -14.71 21.43 11.44
C TYR A 439 -14.39 22.73 10.72
N GLY A 440 -15.34 23.69 10.75
CA GLY A 440 -15.25 24.89 9.92
C GLY A 440 -15.82 24.67 8.51
N SER A 441 -15.96 25.76 7.75
CA SER A 441 -16.58 25.72 6.41
C SER A 441 -15.68 25.09 5.34
N SER A 442 -14.36 25.18 5.50
CA SER A 442 -13.36 24.73 4.52
C SER A 442 -12.14 24.17 5.23
N PRO A 443 -12.26 22.98 5.86
CA PRO A 443 -11.12 22.38 6.57
C PRO A 443 -10.01 21.99 5.58
N TYR A 444 -8.76 22.11 6.02
CA TYR A 444 -7.57 21.73 5.25
C TYR A 444 -6.49 21.17 6.17
N GLY A 445 -5.58 20.40 5.59
CA GLY A 445 -4.35 19.92 6.20
C GLY A 445 -3.14 20.30 5.34
N ALA A 446 -2.01 20.57 5.96
CA ALA A 446 -0.75 20.83 5.27
C ALA A 446 0.40 20.11 5.98
N ASN A 447 1.32 19.57 5.21
CA ASN A 447 2.52 18.91 5.71
C ASN A 447 3.75 19.42 4.96
N VAL A 448 4.84 19.62 5.70
CA VAL A 448 6.19 19.79 5.17
C VAL A 448 7.04 18.68 5.75
N PHE A 449 7.87 18.04 4.94
CA PHE A 449 8.62 16.89 5.40
C PHE A 449 10.02 16.77 4.80
N LEU A 450 10.91 16.18 5.59
CA LEU A 450 12.13 15.54 5.14
C LEU A 450 11.87 14.05 5.01
N ARG A 451 12.24 13.44 3.88
CA ARG A 451 12.18 11.98 3.66
C ARG A 451 13.59 11.42 3.53
N LEU A 452 13.88 10.36 4.27
CA LEU A 452 15.04 9.50 4.10
C LEU A 452 14.56 8.12 3.65
N ARG A 453 15.20 7.54 2.63
CA ARG A 453 14.80 6.23 2.09
C ARG A 453 16.03 5.43 1.68
N LEU A 454 16.01 4.13 1.99
CA LEU A 454 16.98 3.20 1.43
C LEU A 454 16.67 3.01 -0.05
N ASN A 455 17.66 3.22 -0.88
CA ASN A 455 17.58 2.99 -2.32
C ASN A 455 18.93 2.46 -2.80
N ARG A 456 18.91 1.72 -3.89
CA ARG A 456 20.14 1.29 -4.54
C ARG A 456 20.83 2.56 -5.08
N GLY A 457 22.02 2.87 -4.57
CA GLY A 457 22.87 3.89 -5.20
C GLY A 457 23.08 3.53 -6.67
N GLU A 458 23.02 4.55 -7.53
CA GLU A 458 23.38 4.43 -8.95
C GLU A 458 24.84 3.97 -9.11
#